data_466180da1e568f65f91692527406758b
#
_entry.id   466180da1e568f65f91692527406758b
#
_cell.length_a   1.000
_cell.length_b   1.000
_cell.length_c   1.000
_cell.angle_alpha   90.00
_cell.angle_beta   90.00
_cell.angle_gamma   90.00
#
_symmetry.space_group_name_H-M   'P 1'
#
loop_
_entity.id
_entity.type
_entity.pdbx_description
1 polymer ?
#
loop_
_entity_poly.entity_id
_entity_poly.type
_entity_poly.pdbx_seq_one_letter_code
_entity_poly.pdbx_strand_id
1 'polypeptide(L)'
;MLELRPTCEHCNKTLPPDSLEARICAYECTFCVTCVDSVLSNVCPNCGGGFVPRPIRPSNNWNGDNFLGRDPASSKIKHRPVDLAAHARFSAPIKNIPPQER
;
A
#
# COMPACT_ATOMS: atom_id res chain seq x y z
N MET A 1 12.26 -8.61 -3.22
CA MET A 1 11.04 -9.27 -2.75
C MET A 1 10.09 -8.23 -2.17
N LEU A 2 8.79 -8.43 -2.32
CA LEU A 2 7.77 -7.52 -1.77
C LEU A 2 7.91 -7.37 -0.26
N GLU A 3 8.04 -6.14 0.21
CA GLU A 3 8.06 -5.83 1.63
C GLU A 3 6.63 -5.72 2.17
N LEU A 4 6.29 -6.55 3.16
CA LEU A 4 4.99 -6.51 3.81
C LEU A 4 5.05 -5.53 4.99
N ARG A 5 4.79 -4.25 4.72
CA ARG A 5 4.85 -3.21 5.75
C ARG A 5 3.71 -3.38 6.76
N PRO A 6 3.98 -3.16 8.06
CA PRO A 6 3.04 -3.52 9.11
C PRO A 6 1.87 -2.54 9.30
N THR A 7 1.96 -1.32 8.77
CA THR A 7 0.92 -0.31 8.97
C THR A 7 0.68 0.54 7.73
N CYS A 8 -0.50 1.16 7.68
CA CYS A 8 -0.83 2.20 6.70
C CYS A 8 0.08 3.42 6.91
N GLU A 9 0.68 3.93 5.83
CA GLU A 9 1.60 5.06 5.93
C GLU A 9 0.91 6.37 6.31
N HIS A 10 -0.40 6.48 6.09
CA HIS A 10 -1.15 7.69 6.46
C HIS A 10 -1.75 7.60 7.86
N CYS A 11 -2.62 6.63 8.13
CA CYS A 11 -3.37 6.55 9.39
C CYS A 11 -2.74 5.64 10.43
N ASN A 12 -1.68 4.93 10.08
CA ASN A 12 -0.96 3.98 10.93
C ASN A 12 -1.79 2.77 11.38
N LYS A 13 -2.90 2.49 10.69
CA LYS A 13 -3.70 1.28 10.95
C LYS A 13 -2.84 0.04 10.75
N THR A 14 -2.94 -0.93 11.67
CA THR A 14 -2.24 -2.20 11.54
C THR A 14 -2.73 -2.96 10.31
N LEU A 15 -1.78 -3.41 9.48
CA LEU A 15 -2.02 -4.19 8.27
C LEU A 15 -1.20 -5.48 8.35
N PRO A 16 -1.73 -6.53 9.00
CA PRO A 16 -1.01 -7.80 9.11
C PRO A 16 -0.75 -8.41 7.74
N PRO A 17 0.14 -9.42 7.64
CA PRO A 17 0.50 -10.00 6.33
C PRO A 17 -0.69 -10.55 5.54
N ASP A 18 -1.75 -10.99 6.22
CA ASP A 18 -2.97 -11.50 5.61
C ASP A 18 -4.08 -10.47 5.45
N SER A 19 -3.76 -9.18 5.63
CA SER A 19 -4.75 -8.11 5.53
C SER A 19 -5.43 -8.08 4.18
N LEU A 20 -6.77 -8.00 4.19
CA LEU A 20 -7.57 -7.77 2.99
C LEU A 20 -7.73 -6.28 2.68
N GLU A 21 -7.27 -5.41 3.57
CA GLU A 21 -7.40 -3.96 3.44
C GLU A 21 -6.12 -3.29 2.93
N ALA A 22 -5.00 -4.01 2.93
CA ALA A 22 -3.73 -3.44 2.49
C ALA A 22 -3.71 -3.21 0.97
N ARG A 23 -3.27 -2.03 0.57
CA ARG A 23 -3.11 -1.63 -0.83
C ARG A 23 -1.69 -1.18 -1.06
N ILE A 24 -1.15 -1.45 -2.23
CA ILE A 24 0.20 -1.02 -2.61
C ILE A 24 0.20 -0.39 -4.01
N CYS A 25 1.11 0.58 -4.20
CA CYS A 25 1.42 1.10 -5.52
C CYS A 25 2.58 0.29 -6.14
N ALA A 26 3.02 0.67 -7.34
CA ALA A 26 4.12 -0.01 -8.04
C ALA A 26 5.47 0.12 -7.31
N TYR A 27 5.62 1.08 -6.41
CA TYR A 27 6.80 1.26 -5.57
C TYR A 27 6.59 0.74 -4.16
N GLU A 28 5.54 -0.05 -3.94
CA GLU A 28 5.20 -0.72 -2.67
C GLU A 28 4.83 0.23 -1.53
N CYS A 29 4.53 1.50 -1.82
CA CYS A 29 3.93 2.38 -0.81
C CYS A 29 2.62 1.77 -0.33
N THR A 30 2.46 1.65 0.98
CA THR A 30 1.40 0.83 1.60
C THR A 30 0.39 1.72 2.33
N PHE A 31 -0.87 1.56 1.99
CA PHE A 31 -1.98 2.28 2.62
C PHE A 31 -3.16 1.33 2.81
N CYS A 32 -4.03 1.62 3.76
CA CYS A 32 -5.28 0.88 3.88
C CYS A 32 -6.28 1.35 2.81
N VAL A 33 -7.22 0.47 2.46
CA VAL A 33 -8.22 0.76 1.41
C VAL A 33 -9.02 2.02 1.71
N THR A 34 -9.33 2.29 2.99
CA THR A 34 -10.06 3.49 3.38
C THR A 34 -9.28 4.75 3.05
N CYS A 35 -7.98 4.80 3.33
CA CYS A 35 -7.14 5.94 2.97
C CYS A 35 -6.99 6.08 1.46
N VAL A 36 -6.84 4.98 0.74
CA VAL A 36 -6.76 5.01 -0.74
C VAL A 36 -8.01 5.63 -1.33
N ASP A 37 -9.19 5.25 -0.82
CA ASP A 37 -10.45 5.73 -1.37
C ASP A 37 -10.81 7.14 -0.91
N SER A 38 -10.66 7.45 0.39
CA SER A 38 -11.17 8.69 0.98
C SER A 38 -10.14 9.82 1.05
N VAL A 39 -8.86 9.50 1.08
CA VAL A 39 -7.79 10.51 1.22
C VAL A 39 -7.01 10.68 -0.07
N LEU A 40 -6.60 9.57 -0.70
CA LEU A 40 -5.66 9.59 -1.80
C LEU A 40 -6.31 9.67 -3.18
N SER A 41 -7.60 9.40 -3.30
CA SER A 41 -8.30 9.30 -4.59
C SER A 41 -7.58 8.37 -5.57
N ASN A 42 -7.05 7.26 -5.04
CA ASN A 42 -6.28 6.28 -5.79
C ASN A 42 -5.05 6.88 -6.51
N VAL A 43 -4.45 7.90 -5.92
CA VAL A 43 -3.22 8.54 -6.42
C VAL A 43 -2.14 8.42 -5.36
N CYS A 44 -1.08 7.68 -5.66
CA CYS A 44 0.03 7.52 -4.73
C CYS A 44 0.76 8.85 -4.54
N PRO A 45 0.94 9.33 -3.28
CA PRO A 45 1.63 10.59 -3.03
C PRO A 45 3.11 10.57 -3.43
N ASN A 46 3.68 9.38 -3.62
CA ASN A 46 5.08 9.23 -4.02
C ASN A 46 5.25 9.18 -5.56
N CYS A 47 4.44 8.35 -6.24
CA CYS A 47 4.66 8.09 -7.66
C CYS A 47 3.51 8.53 -8.57
N GLY A 48 2.36 8.91 -8.01
CA GLY A 48 1.19 9.27 -8.81
C GLY A 48 0.43 8.08 -9.40
N GLY A 49 0.91 6.87 -9.20
CA GLY A 49 0.27 5.65 -9.69
C GLY A 49 -0.94 5.26 -8.86
N GLY A 50 -1.68 4.25 -9.35
CA GLY A 50 -2.80 3.68 -8.63
C GLY A 50 -2.38 2.57 -7.67
N PHE A 51 -3.37 2.08 -6.91
CA PHE A 51 -3.17 1.04 -5.91
C PHE A 51 -3.91 -0.23 -6.29
N VAL A 52 -3.38 -1.35 -5.84
CA VAL A 52 -4.02 -2.67 -5.96
C VAL A 52 -3.97 -3.38 -4.60
N PRO A 53 -4.83 -4.39 -4.36
CA PRO A 53 -4.71 -5.23 -3.17
C PRO A 53 -3.30 -5.81 -3.06
N ARG A 54 -2.74 -5.74 -1.84
CA ARG A 54 -1.41 -6.32 -1.60
C ARG A 54 -1.48 -7.84 -1.62
N PRO A 55 -0.61 -8.52 -2.38
CA PRO A 55 -0.54 -9.97 -2.34
C PRO A 55 -0.31 -10.50 -0.94
N ILE A 56 -0.98 -11.60 -0.61
CA ILE A 56 -0.87 -12.25 0.69
C ILE A 56 0.15 -13.38 0.57
N ARG A 57 1.24 -13.29 1.35
CA ARG A 57 2.24 -14.33 1.41
C ARG A 57 1.70 -15.52 2.22
N PRO A 58 1.80 -16.75 1.72
CA PRO A 58 1.29 -17.91 2.45
C PRO A 58 1.88 -18.04 3.84
N SER A 59 1.06 -18.43 4.82
CA SER A 59 1.53 -18.77 6.15
C SER A 59 2.04 -20.20 6.25
N ASN A 60 1.66 -21.06 5.29
CA ASN A 60 2.05 -22.45 5.23
C ASN A 60 3.09 -22.67 4.14
N ASN A 61 4.00 -23.63 4.37
CA ASN A 61 5.00 -24.01 3.39
C ASN A 61 4.40 -24.99 2.37
N TRP A 62 3.94 -24.43 1.24
CA TRP A 62 3.33 -25.22 0.17
C TRP A 62 4.35 -25.66 -0.87
N ASN A 63 5.43 -24.88 -1.04
CA ASN A 63 6.37 -25.13 -2.13
C ASN A 63 7.73 -24.48 -1.84
N GLY A 64 8.73 -25.30 -1.61
CA GLY A 64 10.12 -24.87 -1.59
C GLY A 64 10.46 -23.78 -0.57
N ASP A 65 9.84 -23.82 0.60
CA ASP A 65 10.07 -22.85 1.69
C ASP A 65 9.67 -21.41 1.36
N ASN A 66 8.75 -21.22 0.41
CA ASN A 66 8.24 -19.90 0.05
C ASN A 66 7.02 -19.55 0.90
N PHE A 67 7.24 -19.06 2.09
CA PHE A 67 6.17 -18.73 3.04
C PHE A 67 6.65 -17.77 4.13
N LEU A 68 5.72 -17.26 4.95
CA LEU A 68 6.01 -16.29 6.01
C LEU A 68 7.04 -16.77 7.02
N GLY A 69 7.14 -18.08 7.27
CA GLY A 69 8.11 -18.63 8.22
C GLY A 69 9.55 -18.37 7.80
N ARG A 70 9.83 -18.36 6.49
CA ARG A 70 11.14 -18.01 5.95
C ARG A 70 11.27 -16.53 5.65
N ASP A 71 10.24 -15.94 5.09
CA ASP A 71 10.22 -14.55 4.64
C ASP A 71 9.16 -13.77 5.42
N PRO A 72 9.43 -13.39 6.69
CA PRO A 72 8.43 -12.74 7.54
C PRO A 72 8.09 -11.34 7.06
N ALA A 73 6.97 -10.81 7.58
CA ALA A 73 6.59 -9.43 7.35
C ALA A 73 7.64 -8.47 7.93
N SER A 74 7.72 -7.29 7.34
CA SER A 74 8.56 -6.21 7.86
C SER A 74 8.05 -5.74 9.22
N SER A 75 8.98 -5.39 10.11
CA SER A 75 8.68 -4.74 11.38
C SER A 75 8.89 -3.22 11.32
N LYS A 76 9.31 -2.71 10.16
CA LYS A 76 9.59 -1.29 9.98
C LYS A 76 8.31 -0.52 9.75
N ILE A 77 7.97 0.36 10.68
CA ILE A 77 6.83 1.25 10.55
C ILE A 77 7.25 2.49 9.77
N LYS A 78 6.57 2.74 8.65
CA LYS A 78 6.70 3.97 7.87
C LYS A 78 5.42 4.77 8.02
N HIS A 79 5.37 5.63 9.01
CA HIS A 79 4.22 6.47 9.26
C HIS A 79 4.51 7.89 8.80
N ARG A 80 3.96 8.26 7.66
CA ARG A 80 4.12 9.58 7.04
C ARG A 80 2.72 10.10 6.68
N PRO A 81 2.01 10.72 7.63
CA PRO A 81 0.69 11.28 7.35
C PRO A 81 0.75 12.21 6.14
N VAL A 82 -0.20 12.04 5.24
CA VAL A 82 -0.26 12.83 4.02
C VAL A 82 -0.80 14.22 4.33
N ASP A 83 -0.13 15.26 3.81
CA ASP A 83 -0.66 16.61 3.83
C ASP A 83 -1.85 16.68 2.87
N LEU A 84 -3.06 16.79 3.42
CA LEU A 84 -4.29 16.68 2.65
C LEU A 84 -4.40 17.76 1.57
N ALA A 85 -4.04 19.00 1.89
CA ALA A 85 -4.13 20.10 0.93
C ALA A 85 -3.10 19.94 -0.20
N ALA A 86 -1.87 19.57 0.14
CA ALA A 86 -0.82 19.33 -0.85
C ALA A 86 -1.17 18.15 -1.74
N HIS A 87 -1.70 17.07 -1.17
CA HIS A 87 -2.10 15.91 -1.96
C HIS A 87 -3.28 16.22 -2.88
N ALA A 88 -4.24 17.01 -2.41
CA ALA A 88 -5.38 17.43 -3.24
C ALA A 88 -4.91 18.17 -4.49
N ARG A 89 -3.92 19.06 -4.34
CA ARG A 89 -3.32 19.78 -5.47
C ARG A 89 -2.55 18.85 -6.40
N PHE A 90 -1.74 17.95 -5.82
CA PHE A 90 -0.95 17.00 -6.58
C PHE A 90 -1.84 16.03 -7.38
N SER A 91 -2.89 15.50 -6.74
CA SER A 91 -3.74 14.48 -7.34
C SER A 91 -4.78 15.03 -8.33
N ALA A 92 -5.10 16.33 -8.25
CA ALA A 92 -6.17 16.93 -9.07
C ALA A 92 -6.03 16.64 -10.57
N PRO A 93 -4.85 16.81 -11.20
CA PRO A 93 -4.71 16.49 -12.62
C PRO A 93 -4.56 15.00 -12.92
N ILE A 94 -4.42 14.14 -11.91
CA ILE A 94 -4.07 12.72 -12.07
C ILE A 94 -5.26 11.80 -11.78
N LYS A 95 -6.09 12.13 -10.78
CA LYS A 95 -7.11 11.22 -10.24
C LYS A 95 -8.14 10.75 -11.26
N ASN A 96 -8.40 11.52 -12.30
CA ASN A 96 -9.35 11.15 -13.35
C ASN A 96 -8.70 10.43 -14.52
N ILE A 97 -7.38 10.26 -14.49
CA ILE A 97 -6.64 9.48 -15.48
C ILE A 97 -6.59 8.04 -14.99
N PRO A 98 -7.03 7.04 -15.80
CA PRO A 98 -6.91 5.64 -15.40
C PRO A 98 -5.43 5.30 -15.11
N PRO A 99 -5.16 4.45 -14.10
CA PRO A 99 -3.77 4.14 -13.72
C PRO A 99 -2.87 3.69 -14.88
N GLN A 100 -3.42 2.93 -15.83
CA GLN A 100 -2.66 2.45 -16.99
C GLN A 100 -2.27 3.55 -17.97
N GLU A 101 -2.82 4.74 -17.84
CA GLU A 101 -2.57 5.89 -18.74
C GLU A 101 -1.80 7.02 -18.06
N ARG A 102 -1.46 6.82 -16.81
CA ARG A 102 -0.73 7.82 -16.03
C ARG A 102 0.74 7.93 -16.40
#